data_7d6ffeb60a8c511d638ab18876cddb3c
#
_entry.id   7d6ffeb60a8c511d638ab18876cddb3c
#
_cell.length_a   1.000
_cell.length_b   1.000
_cell.length_c   1.000
_cell.angle_alpha   90.00
_cell.angle_beta   90.00
_cell.angle_gamma   90.00
#
_symmetry.space_group_name_H-M   'P 1'
#
loop_
_entity.id
_entity.type
_entity.pdbx_description
1 polymer ?
#
loop_
_entity_poly.entity_id
_entity_poly.type
_entity_poly.pdbx_seq_one_letter_code
_entity_poly.pdbx_strand_id
1 'polypeptide(L)'
;MKVNPIVWWELASYDAEKTSDFLKKVFGWEIEYDETVKCFDFPIPKNSRNLSGGGVFTLKKAKLPFLTFYIQVEDIDKKAKLIEQLGGYILEAPFEIPGGSRICLFNEPLGVTLAMLEKKKS
;
A
#
# COMPACT_ATOMS: atom_id res chain seq x y z
N MET A 1 17.54 4.25 -8.71
CA MET A 1 16.64 3.13 -9.09
C MET A 1 16.10 3.41 -10.49
N LYS A 2 16.45 2.56 -11.43
CA LYS A 2 16.04 2.76 -12.83
C LYS A 2 14.57 2.43 -13.08
N VAL A 3 14.03 1.48 -12.34
CA VAL A 3 12.64 1.06 -12.44
C VAL A 3 12.02 1.17 -11.06
N ASN A 4 10.87 1.82 -11.00
CA ASN A 4 10.14 1.94 -9.74
C ASN A 4 9.24 0.71 -9.61
N PRO A 5 9.64 -0.31 -8.82
CA PRO A 5 8.88 -1.56 -8.76
C PRO A 5 7.63 -1.44 -7.92
N ILE A 6 6.65 -2.29 -8.23
CA ILE A 6 5.51 -2.50 -7.34
C ILE A 6 6.03 -3.39 -6.23
N VAL A 7 5.95 -2.92 -4.97
CA VAL A 7 6.51 -3.63 -3.82
C VAL A 7 5.49 -4.09 -2.81
N TRP A 8 4.25 -3.66 -2.95
CA TRP A 8 3.20 -3.96 -1.99
C TRP A 8 1.84 -3.77 -2.64
N TRP A 9 0.87 -4.60 -2.31
CA TRP A 9 -0.52 -4.38 -2.65
C TRP A 9 -1.34 -4.38 -1.37
N GLU A 10 -2.46 -3.70 -1.37
CA GLU A 10 -3.18 -3.51 -0.13
C GLU A 10 -4.67 -3.41 -0.35
N LEU A 11 -5.42 -4.07 0.52
CA LEU A 11 -6.86 -3.94 0.60
C LEU A 11 -7.21 -2.95 1.69
N ALA A 12 -7.97 -1.93 1.34
CA ALA A 12 -8.55 -1.02 2.31
C ALA A 12 -9.98 -1.48 2.57
N SER A 13 -10.26 -1.88 3.79
CA SER A 13 -11.52 -2.52 4.18
C SER A 13 -12.22 -1.70 5.27
N TYR A 14 -13.53 -1.87 5.39
CA TYR A 14 -14.27 -1.30 6.52
C TYR A 14 -13.91 -1.98 7.84
N ASP A 15 -13.48 -3.25 7.78
CA ASP A 15 -13.08 -4.03 8.95
C ASP A 15 -12.03 -5.05 8.52
N ALA A 16 -10.77 -4.71 8.73
CA ALA A 16 -9.64 -5.53 8.28
C ALA A 16 -9.64 -6.91 8.93
N GLU A 17 -10.04 -7.01 10.20
CA GLU A 17 -10.09 -8.30 10.89
C GLU A 17 -11.10 -9.24 10.24
N LYS A 18 -12.30 -8.75 9.93
CA LYS A 18 -13.32 -9.55 9.27
C LYS A 18 -12.92 -9.95 7.86
N THR A 19 -12.33 -9.03 7.11
CA THR A 19 -11.81 -9.34 5.77
C THR A 19 -10.74 -10.41 5.84
N SER A 20 -9.80 -10.28 6.79
CA SER A 20 -8.73 -11.26 6.99
C SER A 20 -9.27 -12.62 7.38
N ASP A 21 -10.24 -12.68 8.29
CA ASP A 21 -10.87 -13.94 8.69
C ASP A 21 -11.55 -14.64 7.53
N PHE A 22 -12.24 -13.88 6.69
CA PHE A 22 -12.86 -14.43 5.50
C PHE A 22 -11.82 -15.08 4.57
N LEU A 23 -10.73 -14.35 4.30
CA LEU A 23 -9.67 -14.83 3.42
C LEU A 23 -8.94 -16.05 3.99
N LYS A 24 -8.72 -16.08 5.30
CA LYS A 24 -8.15 -17.25 5.99
C LYS A 24 -9.02 -18.47 5.83
N LYS A 25 -10.32 -18.32 6.02
CA LYS A 25 -11.27 -19.44 5.96
C LYS A 25 -11.45 -19.98 4.55
N VAL A 26 -11.49 -19.11 3.56
CA VAL A 26 -11.71 -19.51 2.16
C VAL A 26 -10.44 -20.07 1.53
N PHE A 27 -9.29 -19.41 1.73
CA PHE A 27 -8.06 -19.74 1.02
C PHE A 27 -6.99 -20.40 1.89
N GLY A 28 -7.22 -20.51 3.18
CA GLY A 28 -6.25 -21.10 4.10
C GLY A 28 -4.99 -20.23 4.30
N TRP A 29 -5.09 -18.94 4.02
CA TRP A 29 -3.94 -18.03 4.16
C TRP A 29 -3.57 -17.82 5.63
N GLU A 30 -2.27 -17.80 5.91
CA GLU A 30 -1.74 -17.53 7.26
C GLU A 30 -1.51 -16.02 7.40
N ILE A 31 -2.61 -15.29 7.59
CA ILE A 31 -2.56 -13.83 7.73
C ILE A 31 -2.25 -13.49 9.19
N GLU A 32 -1.24 -12.63 9.41
CA GLU A 32 -0.82 -12.21 10.75
C GLU A 32 -0.93 -10.70 10.88
N TYR A 33 -1.29 -10.24 12.08
CA TYR A 33 -1.34 -8.82 12.38
C TYR A 33 0.06 -8.30 12.72
N ASP A 34 0.48 -7.23 12.03
CA ASP A 34 1.77 -6.57 12.30
C ASP A 34 1.52 -5.33 13.16
N GLU A 35 1.93 -5.39 14.41
CA GLU A 35 1.75 -4.29 15.38
C GLU A 35 2.49 -3.01 14.97
N THR A 36 3.62 -3.14 14.27
CA THR A 36 4.43 -1.99 13.89
C THR A 36 3.72 -1.10 12.87
N VAL A 37 3.17 -1.72 11.83
CA VAL A 37 2.49 -0.97 10.77
C VAL A 37 0.97 -0.99 10.91
N LYS A 38 0.46 -1.73 11.89
CA LYS A 38 -0.98 -1.85 12.18
C LYS A 38 -1.78 -2.33 10.98
N CYS A 39 -1.33 -3.41 10.39
CA CYS A 39 -1.89 -3.99 9.18
C CYS A 39 -1.88 -5.51 9.29
N PHE A 40 -2.86 -6.17 8.67
CA PHE A 40 -2.85 -7.63 8.56
C PHE A 40 -2.05 -7.99 7.32
N ASP A 41 -0.93 -8.69 7.51
CA ASP A 41 -0.03 -9.05 6.42
C ASP A 41 -0.38 -10.38 5.80
N PHE A 42 -0.41 -10.41 4.47
CA PHE A 42 -0.60 -11.64 3.72
C PHE A 42 0.73 -12.37 3.60
N PRO A 43 0.72 -13.70 3.71
CA PRO A 43 1.95 -14.45 3.66
C PRO A 43 2.57 -14.47 2.27
N ILE A 44 3.90 -14.38 2.22
CA ILE A 44 4.65 -14.58 1.00
C ILE A 44 5.22 -16.00 1.07
N PRO A 45 4.88 -16.88 0.13
CA PRO A 45 5.43 -18.23 0.13
C PRO A 45 6.97 -18.20 0.09
N LYS A 46 7.61 -19.01 0.91
CA LYS A 46 9.08 -19.04 1.05
C LYS A 46 9.80 -19.28 -0.28
N ASN A 47 9.19 -20.03 -1.18
CA ASN A 47 9.78 -20.38 -2.46
C ASN A 47 9.38 -19.43 -3.59
N SER A 48 8.67 -18.38 -3.28
CA SER A 48 8.21 -17.44 -4.29
C SER A 48 9.25 -16.37 -4.52
N ARG A 49 9.69 -16.27 -5.78
CA ARG A 49 10.51 -15.16 -6.23
C ARG A 49 9.60 -14.16 -6.91
N ASN A 50 9.90 -12.90 -6.79
CA ASN A 50 9.20 -11.83 -7.52
C ASN A 50 7.76 -11.57 -7.09
N LEU A 51 7.30 -12.12 -5.95
CA LEU A 51 6.01 -11.77 -5.40
C LEU A 51 6.20 -10.65 -4.39
N SER A 52 5.42 -9.60 -4.54
CA SER A 52 5.38 -8.54 -3.53
C SER A 52 4.55 -9.00 -2.34
N GLY A 53 4.84 -8.44 -1.17
CA GLY A 53 3.98 -8.61 -0.02
C GLY A 53 2.68 -7.86 -0.20
N GLY A 54 1.73 -8.13 0.67
CA GLY A 54 0.44 -7.46 0.67
C GLY A 54 -0.20 -7.48 2.04
N GLY A 55 -1.23 -6.68 2.22
CA GLY A 55 -1.93 -6.59 3.48
C GLY A 55 -3.32 -6.02 3.36
N VAL A 56 -4.02 -6.00 4.48
CA VAL A 56 -5.33 -5.38 4.58
C VAL A 56 -5.39 -4.50 5.83
N PHE A 57 -5.94 -3.32 5.67
CA PHE A 57 -6.12 -2.39 6.78
C PHE A 57 -7.53 -1.86 6.82
N THR A 58 -7.93 -1.31 7.96
CA THR A 58 -9.26 -0.73 8.14
C THR A 58 -9.24 0.76 7.76
N LEU A 59 -10.18 1.15 6.92
CA LEU A 59 -10.36 2.55 6.54
C LEU A 59 -10.70 3.40 7.77
N LYS A 60 -10.01 4.52 7.95
CA LYS A 60 -10.24 5.43 9.08
C LYS A 60 -11.20 6.57 8.75
N LYS A 61 -11.43 6.81 7.47
CA LYS A 61 -12.34 7.86 7.00
C LYS A 61 -13.44 7.24 6.16
N ALA A 62 -14.53 7.95 5.99
CA ALA A 62 -15.65 7.50 5.17
C ALA A 62 -15.25 7.46 3.69
N LYS A 63 -14.56 6.41 3.29
CA LYS A 63 -14.13 6.15 1.91
C LYS A 63 -14.66 4.80 1.49
N LEU A 64 -14.77 4.59 0.19
CA LEU A 64 -15.14 3.28 -0.34
C LEU A 64 -13.96 2.32 -0.21
N PRO A 65 -14.21 1.04 0.10
CA PRO A 65 -13.15 0.04 0.11
C PRO A 65 -12.49 -0.07 -1.26
N PHE A 66 -11.18 -0.33 -1.29
CA PHE A 66 -10.45 -0.40 -2.56
C PHE A 66 -9.24 -1.32 -2.46
N LEU A 67 -8.70 -1.67 -3.63
CA LEU A 67 -7.43 -2.37 -3.79
C LEU A 67 -6.45 -1.40 -4.46
N THR A 68 -5.23 -1.33 -3.97
CA THR A 68 -4.20 -0.51 -4.60
C THR A 68 -2.83 -1.16 -4.56
N PHE A 69 -1.92 -0.66 -5.40
CA PHE A 69 -0.54 -1.09 -5.44
C PHE A 69 0.37 0.03 -4.95
N TYR A 70 1.43 -0.34 -4.25
CA TYR A 70 2.44 0.60 -3.79
C TYR A 70 3.67 0.49 -4.67
N ILE A 71 4.05 1.62 -5.25
CA ILE A 71 5.22 1.73 -6.14
C ILE A 71 6.35 2.35 -5.33
N GLN A 72 7.48 1.66 -5.26
CA GLN A 72 8.63 2.16 -4.52
C GLN A 72 9.33 3.27 -5.32
N VAL A 73 9.60 4.39 -4.64
CA VAL A 73 10.29 5.52 -5.23
C VAL A 73 11.44 5.95 -4.33
N GLU A 74 12.41 6.68 -4.89
CA GLU A 74 13.56 7.17 -4.13
C GLU A 74 13.28 8.50 -3.45
N ASP A 75 12.55 9.40 -4.11
CA ASP A 75 12.21 10.72 -3.60
C ASP A 75 10.73 10.96 -3.79
N ILE A 76 9.97 10.68 -2.74
CA ILE A 76 8.50 10.71 -2.81
C ILE A 76 7.96 12.13 -2.99
N ASP A 77 8.63 13.14 -2.41
CA ASP A 77 8.18 14.52 -2.54
C ASP A 77 8.34 15.01 -3.98
N LYS A 78 9.47 14.67 -4.60
CA LYS A 78 9.73 15.02 -6.00
C LYS A 78 8.76 14.32 -6.94
N LYS A 79 8.47 13.04 -6.69
CA LYS A 79 7.51 12.27 -7.48
C LYS A 79 6.10 12.84 -7.35
N ALA A 80 5.70 13.25 -6.15
CA ALA A 80 4.38 13.84 -5.95
C ALA A 80 4.20 15.11 -6.79
N LYS A 81 5.24 15.96 -6.86
CA LYS A 81 5.20 17.16 -7.70
C LYS A 81 5.09 16.79 -9.18
N LEU A 82 5.83 15.80 -9.61
CA LEU A 82 5.78 15.34 -11.00
C LEU A 82 4.39 14.81 -11.36
N ILE A 83 3.76 14.05 -10.45
CA ILE A 83 2.40 13.55 -10.65
C ILE A 83 1.44 14.71 -10.90
N GLU A 84 1.52 15.76 -10.08
CA GLU A 84 0.66 16.94 -10.26
C GLU A 84 0.93 17.65 -11.59
N GLN A 85 2.20 17.78 -11.97
CA GLN A 85 2.59 18.42 -13.23
C GLN A 85 2.05 17.67 -14.44
N LEU A 86 1.90 16.34 -14.33
CA LEU A 86 1.44 15.51 -15.41
C LEU A 86 -0.07 15.22 -15.36
N GLY A 87 -0.80 15.96 -14.55
CA GLY A 87 -2.26 15.90 -14.53
C GLY A 87 -2.86 14.94 -13.51
N GLY A 88 -2.04 14.34 -12.66
CA GLY A 88 -2.53 13.49 -11.58
C GLY A 88 -2.98 14.32 -10.38
N TYR A 89 -3.60 13.67 -9.43
CA TYR A 89 -4.14 14.32 -8.23
C TYR A 89 -3.59 13.64 -6.97
N ILE A 90 -3.05 14.43 -6.04
CA ILE A 90 -2.56 13.90 -4.77
C ILE A 90 -3.72 13.81 -3.78
N LEU A 91 -4.10 12.58 -3.43
CA LEU A 91 -5.16 12.32 -2.47
C LEU A 91 -4.69 12.54 -1.04
N GLU A 92 -3.49 12.02 -0.74
CA GLU A 92 -2.84 12.22 0.55
C GLU A 92 -1.38 12.54 0.29
N ALA A 93 -0.96 13.74 0.73
CA ALA A 93 0.43 14.17 0.59
C ALA A 93 1.37 13.20 1.33
N PRO A 94 2.64 13.12 0.93
CA PRO A 94 3.57 12.19 1.57
C PRO A 94 3.59 12.34 3.09
N PHE A 95 3.46 11.21 3.78
CA PHE A 95 3.49 11.18 5.25
C PHE A 95 4.18 9.90 5.73
N GLU A 96 4.73 9.96 6.94
CA GLU A 96 5.42 8.81 7.53
C GLU A 96 4.42 7.87 8.18
N ILE A 97 4.61 6.57 7.95
CA ILE A 97 3.83 5.52 8.61
C ILE A 97 4.66 4.89 9.74
N PRO A 98 4.03 4.14 10.67
CA PRO A 98 4.79 3.39 11.65
C PRO A 98 5.80 2.49 10.96
N GLY A 99 7.04 2.47 11.45
CA GLY A 99 8.15 1.77 10.81
C GLY A 99 9.09 2.69 10.04
N GLY A 100 8.67 3.91 9.75
CA GLY A 100 9.54 4.96 9.20
C GLY A 100 9.50 5.17 7.70
N SER A 101 8.80 4.30 6.96
CA SER A 101 8.61 4.54 5.53
C SER A 101 7.62 5.68 5.33
N ARG A 102 7.68 6.32 4.16
CA ARG A 102 6.74 7.38 3.80
C ARG A 102 5.88 6.91 2.65
N ILE A 103 4.59 7.24 2.70
CA ILE A 103 3.66 6.86 1.64
C ILE A 103 2.89 8.07 1.14
N CYS A 104 2.33 7.93 -0.06
CA CYS A 104 1.52 8.95 -0.70
C CYS A 104 0.47 8.26 -1.56
N LEU A 105 -0.77 8.67 -1.41
CA LEU A 105 -1.86 8.17 -2.25
C LEU A 105 -2.18 9.21 -3.32
N PHE A 106 -2.36 8.74 -4.54
CA PHE A 106 -2.65 9.62 -5.66
C PHE A 106 -3.56 8.97 -6.69
N ASN A 107 -4.23 9.80 -7.47
CA ASN A 107 -4.94 9.35 -8.65
C ASN A 107 -4.12 9.72 -9.88
N GLU A 108 -3.99 8.77 -10.83
CA GLU A 108 -3.49 9.12 -12.15
C GLU A 108 -4.58 9.94 -12.88
N PRO A 109 -4.28 10.56 -14.04
CA PRO A 109 -5.21 11.54 -14.65
C PRO A 109 -6.64 11.07 -14.92
N LEU A 110 -6.88 9.77 -15.07
CA LEU A 110 -8.21 9.24 -15.32
C LEU A 110 -8.89 8.66 -14.07
N GLY A 111 -8.30 8.88 -12.89
CA GLY A 111 -8.94 8.58 -11.62
C GLY A 111 -8.61 7.24 -10.97
N VAL A 112 -7.67 6.48 -11.53
CA VAL A 112 -7.24 5.23 -10.89
C VAL A 112 -6.35 5.57 -9.68
N THR A 113 -6.67 5.01 -8.52
CA THR A 113 -5.92 5.24 -7.28
C THR A 113 -4.73 4.30 -7.18
N LEU A 114 -3.56 4.89 -6.96
CA LEU A 114 -2.32 4.19 -6.74
C LEU A 114 -1.62 4.80 -5.53
N ALA A 115 -0.55 4.15 -5.08
CA ALA A 115 0.23 4.63 -3.95
C ALA A 115 1.72 4.58 -4.25
N MET A 116 2.48 5.45 -3.58
CA MET A 116 3.94 5.41 -3.61
C MET A 116 4.46 5.10 -2.22
N LEU A 117 5.63 4.49 -2.16
CA LEU A 117 6.32 4.21 -0.92
C LEU A 117 7.79 4.56 -1.05
N GLU A 118 8.29 5.38 -0.12
CA GLU A 118 9.72 5.66 0.02
C GLU A 118 10.19 4.95 1.28
N LYS A 119 11.11 4.00 1.12
CA LYS A 119 11.61 3.25 2.26
C LYS A 119 12.36 4.14 3.23
N LYS A 120 12.25 3.82 4.53
CA LYS A 120 13.04 4.48 5.56
C LYS A 120 14.51 4.40 5.20
N LYS A 121 15.20 5.54 5.27
CA LYS A 121 16.64 5.58 5.06
C LYS A 121 17.36 5.05 6.30
N SER A 122 18.29 4.16 6.08
CA SER A 122 19.09 3.59 7.16
C SER A 122 20.24 4.51 7.54
#